data_11d645f76491612d25ea481e7a0dc2db
#
_entry.id   11d645f76491612d25ea481e7a0dc2db
#
_cell.length_a   1.000
_cell.length_b   1.000
_cell.length_c   1.000
_cell.angle_alpha   90.00
_cell.angle_beta   90.00
_cell.angle_gamma   90.00
#
_symmetry.space_group_name_H-M   'P 1'
#
loop_
_entity.id
_entity.type
_entity.pdbx_description
1 polymer ?
#
loop_
_entity_poly.entity_id
_entity_poly.type
_entity_poly.pdbx_seq_one_letter_code
_entity_poly.pdbx_strand_id
1 'polypeptide(L)'
;MRDTTTRDMILCAMCAAVTCILAPVSIPIGPVPISLCTFAVMLAGVLLGAKFGFISQLIYVLLGAAGVPVFAGYKAGVSVIAGMTGGYIVAYPFLALFTGLLYWKFGKGKTGTARICWMLLAMVFGTAVLYAFGTAWFCVVSGTGVMAALSLCVIPFLPGDAVKMAVVLLISLPVEKALAKAGTR
;
A
#
# COMPACT_ATOMS: atom_id res chain seq x y z
N MET A 1 -18.04 -15.90 9.87
CA MET A 1 -17.42 -14.56 10.02
C MET A 1 -16.43 -14.70 11.16
N ARG A 2 -15.17 -14.36 10.95
CA ARG A 2 -14.17 -14.45 12.03
C ARG A 2 -14.41 -13.26 12.95
N ASP A 3 -14.63 -13.52 14.23
CA ASP A 3 -14.81 -12.45 15.22
C ASP A 3 -13.61 -11.52 15.22
N THR A 4 -13.87 -10.21 15.17
CA THR A 4 -12.83 -9.19 15.22
C THR A 4 -12.22 -9.19 16.61
N THR A 5 -11.02 -9.75 16.72
CA THR A 5 -10.31 -9.79 17.99
C THR A 5 -9.68 -8.40 18.23
N THR A 6 -9.67 -7.92 19.47
CA THR A 6 -8.97 -6.68 19.89
C THR A 6 -7.55 -6.60 19.31
N ARG A 7 -6.89 -7.72 19.22
CA ARG A 7 -5.55 -7.88 18.66
C ARG A 7 -5.45 -7.54 17.17
N ASP A 8 -6.47 -7.95 16.36
CA ASP A 8 -6.52 -7.57 14.94
C ASP A 8 -6.70 -6.06 14.77
N MET A 9 -7.43 -5.42 15.68
CA MET A 9 -7.60 -3.96 15.71
C MET A 9 -6.30 -3.25 16.10
N ILE A 10 -5.56 -3.76 17.08
CA ILE A 10 -4.24 -3.22 17.48
C ILE A 10 -3.26 -3.31 16.30
N LEU A 11 -3.17 -4.46 15.66
CA LEU A 11 -2.30 -4.63 14.50
C LEU A 11 -2.69 -3.72 13.33
N CYS A 12 -3.99 -3.51 13.11
CA CYS A 12 -4.51 -2.58 12.12
C CYS A 12 -4.04 -1.14 12.41
N ALA A 13 -4.18 -0.69 13.67
CA ALA A 13 -3.74 0.63 14.10
C ALA A 13 -2.21 0.79 13.99
N MET A 14 -1.44 -0.23 14.35
CA MET A 14 0.01 -0.23 14.19
C MET A 14 0.44 -0.09 12.72
N CYS A 15 -0.19 -0.82 11.80
CA CYS A 15 0.12 -0.69 10.38
C CYS A 15 -0.27 0.68 9.82
N ALA A 16 -1.40 1.26 10.27
CA ALA A 16 -1.75 2.63 9.92
C ALA A 16 -0.69 3.62 10.41
N ALA A 17 -0.24 3.50 11.66
CA ALA A 17 0.82 4.34 12.22
C ALA A 17 2.15 4.20 11.45
N VAL A 18 2.56 2.98 11.12
CA VAL A 18 3.76 2.73 10.29
C VAL A 18 3.62 3.41 8.93
N THR A 19 2.45 3.35 8.29
CA THR A 19 2.20 4.04 7.03
C THR A 19 2.31 5.56 7.22
N CYS A 20 1.73 6.13 8.29
CA CYS A 20 1.81 7.56 8.60
C CYS A 20 3.27 8.05 8.80
N ILE A 21 4.15 7.20 9.33
CA ILE A 21 5.56 7.53 9.54
C ILE A 21 6.37 7.42 8.24
N LEU A 22 6.11 6.40 7.43
CA LEU A 22 6.91 6.10 6.25
C LEU A 22 6.45 6.87 5.00
N ALA A 23 5.18 7.18 4.87
CA ALA A 23 4.64 7.84 3.69
C ALA A 23 5.17 9.26 3.45
N PRO A 24 5.42 10.11 4.48
CA PRO A 24 6.04 11.42 4.28
C PRO A 24 7.47 11.34 3.73
N VAL A 25 8.19 10.24 4.02
CA VAL A 25 9.55 10.01 3.50
C VAL A 25 9.46 9.77 2.00
N SER A 26 9.78 10.79 1.23
CA SER A 26 9.61 10.77 -0.23
C SER A 26 10.70 11.57 -0.93
N ILE A 27 11.03 11.12 -2.14
CA ILE A 27 11.96 11.79 -3.04
C ILE A 27 11.12 12.44 -4.14
N PRO A 28 11.17 13.76 -4.30
CA PRO A 28 10.42 14.47 -5.35
C PRO A 28 11.08 14.23 -6.71
N ILE A 29 10.51 13.34 -7.51
CA ILE A 29 10.95 13.05 -8.88
C ILE A 29 9.77 13.34 -9.82
N GLY A 30 9.65 14.60 -10.27
CA GLY A 30 8.55 15.00 -11.15
C GLY A 30 7.22 15.28 -10.41
N PRO A 31 6.06 15.14 -11.09
CA PRO A 31 4.77 15.52 -10.55
C PRO A 31 4.27 14.61 -9.43
N VAL A 32 4.72 13.37 -9.40
CA VAL A 32 4.37 12.38 -8.36
C VAL A 32 5.66 11.99 -7.62
N PRO A 33 5.76 12.16 -6.29
CA PRO A 33 6.95 11.79 -5.54
C PRO A 33 7.05 10.28 -5.34
N ILE A 34 8.27 9.73 -5.38
CA ILE A 34 8.53 8.36 -4.94
C ILE A 34 8.58 8.34 -3.42
N SER A 35 7.66 7.63 -2.78
CA SER A 35 7.58 7.52 -1.31
C SER A 35 7.71 6.08 -0.84
N LEU A 36 7.96 5.89 0.46
CA LEU A 36 7.91 4.59 1.12
C LEU A 36 6.47 4.13 1.43
N CYS A 37 5.46 4.92 1.04
CA CYS A 37 4.07 4.61 1.32
C CYS A 37 3.66 3.25 0.74
N THR A 38 3.94 2.99 -0.54
CA THR A 38 3.58 1.73 -1.21
C THR A 38 4.18 0.50 -0.52
N PHE A 39 5.40 0.62 0.02
CA PHE A 39 6.01 -0.43 0.85
C PHE A 39 5.15 -0.74 2.09
N ALA A 40 4.79 0.28 2.87
CA ALA A 40 3.99 0.12 4.09
C ALA A 40 2.60 -0.44 3.78
N VAL A 41 1.98 0.01 2.68
CA VAL A 41 0.67 -0.46 2.22
C VAL A 41 0.70 -1.93 1.81
N MET A 42 1.70 -2.36 1.03
CA MET A 42 1.88 -3.76 0.64
C MET A 42 2.12 -4.64 1.88
N LEU A 43 2.97 -4.19 2.80
CA LEU A 43 3.24 -4.90 4.06
C LEU A 43 1.96 -5.07 4.89
N ALA A 44 1.15 -4.01 5.01
CA ALA A 44 -0.14 -4.07 5.70
C ALA A 44 -1.09 -5.09 5.03
N GLY A 45 -1.19 -5.10 3.71
CA GLY A 45 -2.00 -6.08 2.96
C GLY A 45 -1.55 -7.52 3.22
N VAL A 46 -0.25 -7.80 3.15
CA VAL A 46 0.32 -9.13 3.42
C VAL A 46 0.06 -9.56 4.86
N LEU A 47 0.37 -8.73 5.84
CA LEU A 47 0.28 -9.08 7.26
C LEU A 47 -1.16 -9.14 7.77
N LEU A 48 -2.01 -8.19 7.41
CA LEU A 48 -3.36 -8.05 7.95
C LEU A 48 -4.43 -8.77 7.12
N GLY A 49 -4.14 -9.06 5.86
CA GLY A 49 -5.12 -9.57 4.90
C GLY A 49 -6.03 -8.46 4.35
N ALA A 50 -7.04 -8.85 3.57
CA ALA A 50 -7.87 -7.93 2.82
C ALA A 50 -8.61 -6.90 3.69
N LYS A 51 -9.38 -7.37 4.69
CA LYS A 51 -10.26 -6.52 5.50
C LYS A 51 -9.46 -5.50 6.33
N PHE A 52 -8.53 -5.98 7.14
CA PHE A 52 -7.78 -5.11 8.05
C PHE A 52 -6.68 -4.33 7.34
N GLY A 53 -6.14 -4.84 6.23
CA GLY A 53 -5.27 -4.09 5.36
C GLY A 53 -5.99 -2.87 4.77
N PHE A 54 -7.20 -3.06 4.23
CA PHE A 54 -8.03 -1.98 3.72
C PHE A 54 -8.34 -0.94 4.80
N ILE A 55 -8.83 -1.38 5.97
CA ILE A 55 -9.19 -0.48 7.08
C ILE A 55 -7.99 0.32 7.57
N SER A 56 -6.83 -0.32 7.72
CA SER A 56 -5.58 0.34 8.12
C SER A 56 -5.21 1.50 7.18
N GLN A 57 -5.30 1.28 5.88
CA GLN A 57 -4.97 2.31 4.89
C GLN A 57 -6.08 3.36 4.76
N LEU A 58 -7.34 3.00 4.99
CA LEU A 58 -8.42 3.96 5.06
C LEU A 58 -8.23 4.93 6.23
N ILE A 59 -7.81 4.42 7.41
CA ILE A 59 -7.47 5.26 8.57
C ILE A 59 -6.35 6.24 8.21
N TYR A 60 -5.27 5.77 7.56
CA TYR A 60 -4.19 6.62 7.09
C TYR A 60 -4.68 7.75 6.17
N VAL A 61 -5.52 7.42 5.17
CA VAL A 61 -6.07 8.42 4.23
C VAL A 61 -6.95 9.42 4.95
N LEU A 62 -7.80 8.98 5.89
CA LEU A 62 -8.68 9.85 6.67
C LEU A 62 -7.89 10.78 7.59
N LEU A 63 -6.83 10.31 8.24
CA LEU A 63 -5.93 11.15 9.04
C LEU A 63 -5.27 12.25 8.20
N GLY A 64 -4.77 11.89 7.02
CA GLY A 64 -4.19 12.86 6.09
C GLY A 64 -5.22 13.87 5.57
N ALA A 65 -6.44 13.43 5.28
CA ALA A 65 -7.55 14.29 4.87
C ALA A 65 -7.96 15.27 5.98
N ALA A 66 -7.93 14.81 7.24
CA ALA A 66 -8.23 15.61 8.42
C ALA A 66 -7.15 16.68 8.76
N GLY A 67 -6.03 16.69 8.03
CA GLY A 67 -4.99 17.71 8.20
C GLY A 67 -3.72 17.21 8.91
N VAL A 68 -3.62 15.93 9.26
CA VAL A 68 -2.38 15.38 9.81
C VAL A 68 -1.34 15.27 8.68
N PRO A 69 -0.08 15.75 8.82
CA PRO A 69 0.92 15.82 7.76
C PRO A 69 1.57 14.44 7.47
N VAL A 70 0.75 13.50 7.02
CA VAL A 70 1.14 12.10 6.77
C VAL A 70 1.27 11.75 5.29
N PHE A 71 0.94 12.65 4.37
CA PHE A 71 1.14 12.43 2.94
C PHE A 71 2.58 12.70 2.51
N ALA A 72 2.95 12.28 1.31
CA ALA A 72 4.30 12.45 0.77
C ALA A 72 4.78 13.91 0.88
N GLY A 73 6.00 14.10 1.41
CA GLY A 73 6.57 15.42 1.66
C GLY A 73 5.88 16.19 2.79
N TYR A 74 5.34 15.48 3.79
CA TYR A 74 4.65 16.04 4.97
C TYR A 74 3.43 16.91 4.61
N LYS A 75 2.80 16.62 3.48
CA LYS A 75 1.57 17.28 3.05
C LYS A 75 0.35 16.73 3.80
N ALA A 76 -0.73 17.51 3.81
CA ALA A 76 -1.99 17.19 4.48
C ALA A 76 -3.18 17.89 3.83
N GLY A 77 -4.36 17.40 4.17
CA GLY A 77 -5.64 18.02 3.82
C GLY A 77 -6.27 17.47 2.53
N VAL A 78 -7.55 17.79 2.38
CA VAL A 78 -8.37 17.36 1.23
C VAL A 78 -7.82 17.93 -0.09
N SER A 79 -7.15 19.10 -0.06
CA SER A 79 -6.53 19.71 -1.24
C SER A 79 -5.47 18.81 -1.90
N VAL A 80 -4.73 18.02 -1.11
CA VAL A 80 -3.75 17.06 -1.63
C VAL A 80 -4.45 15.90 -2.34
N ILE A 81 -5.59 15.45 -1.79
CA ILE A 81 -6.42 14.40 -2.39
C ILE A 81 -7.10 14.89 -3.68
N ALA A 82 -7.49 16.16 -3.72
CA ALA A 82 -8.02 16.77 -4.95
C ALA A 82 -6.94 17.07 -6.01
N GLY A 83 -5.66 17.06 -5.62
CA GLY A 83 -4.53 17.31 -6.51
C GLY A 83 -4.15 16.11 -7.40
N MET A 84 -3.04 16.27 -8.14
CA MET A 84 -2.56 15.28 -9.13
C MET A 84 -2.25 13.90 -8.53
N THR A 85 -1.88 13.84 -7.24
CA THR A 85 -1.54 12.59 -6.53
C THR A 85 -2.72 11.92 -5.85
N GLY A 86 -3.89 12.54 -5.88
CA GLY A 86 -5.06 12.09 -5.12
C GLY A 86 -5.54 10.70 -5.47
N GLY A 87 -5.54 10.34 -6.75
CA GLY A 87 -5.92 9.02 -7.21
C GLY A 87 -5.05 7.90 -6.60
N TYR A 88 -3.74 8.16 -6.41
CA TYR A 88 -2.84 7.23 -5.73
C TYR A 88 -3.19 7.10 -4.25
N ILE A 89 -3.47 8.22 -3.58
CA ILE A 89 -3.83 8.23 -2.16
C ILE A 89 -5.12 7.45 -1.92
N VAL A 90 -6.15 7.70 -2.73
CA VAL A 90 -7.43 6.98 -2.64
C VAL A 90 -7.30 5.50 -3.01
N ALA A 91 -6.32 5.15 -3.83
CA ALA A 91 -6.07 3.76 -4.24
C ALA A 91 -5.27 2.94 -3.21
N TYR A 92 -4.62 3.52 -2.20
CA TYR A 92 -3.88 2.77 -1.18
C TYR A 92 -4.71 1.74 -0.42
N PRO A 93 -5.93 2.02 0.04
CA PRO A 93 -6.78 0.99 0.63
C PRO A 93 -7.04 -0.20 -0.32
N PHE A 94 -7.22 0.06 -1.61
CA PHE A 94 -7.44 -0.98 -2.61
C PHE A 94 -6.17 -1.78 -2.91
N LEU A 95 -4.99 -1.14 -2.93
CA LEU A 95 -3.71 -1.85 -3.01
C LEU A 95 -3.59 -2.87 -1.86
N ALA A 96 -3.84 -2.46 -0.62
CA ALA A 96 -3.80 -3.34 0.54
C ALA A 96 -4.88 -4.43 0.47
N LEU A 97 -6.09 -4.09 0.03
CA LEU A 97 -7.21 -5.02 -0.15
C LEU A 97 -6.84 -6.16 -1.10
N PHE A 98 -6.41 -5.82 -2.32
CA PHE A 98 -6.14 -6.82 -3.35
C PHE A 98 -4.88 -7.63 -3.04
N THR A 99 -3.83 -6.99 -2.52
CA THR A 99 -2.64 -7.70 -2.02
C THR A 99 -3.02 -8.69 -0.93
N GLY A 100 -3.79 -8.26 0.06
CA GLY A 100 -4.24 -9.11 1.14
C GLY A 100 -5.18 -10.22 0.67
N LEU A 101 -6.13 -9.91 -0.21
CA LEU A 101 -7.09 -10.88 -0.74
C LEU A 101 -6.40 -12.04 -1.47
N LEU A 102 -5.54 -11.70 -2.42
CA LEU A 102 -4.87 -12.71 -3.25
C LEU A 102 -3.88 -13.54 -2.43
N TYR A 103 -3.05 -12.89 -1.62
CA TYR A 103 -2.08 -13.60 -0.81
C TYR A 103 -2.75 -14.52 0.23
N TRP A 104 -3.77 -14.06 0.93
CA TRP A 104 -4.43 -14.87 1.95
C TRP A 104 -5.26 -16.02 1.37
N LYS A 105 -5.85 -15.82 0.19
CA LYS A 105 -6.66 -16.85 -0.47
C LYS A 105 -5.79 -17.95 -1.10
N PHE A 106 -4.67 -17.59 -1.71
CA PHE A 106 -3.89 -18.53 -2.53
C PHE A 106 -2.47 -18.79 -2.03
N GLY A 107 -1.87 -17.87 -1.26
CA GLY A 107 -0.45 -17.91 -0.87
C GLY A 107 -0.20 -18.33 0.57
N LYS A 108 -1.02 -17.87 1.52
CA LYS A 108 -0.76 -18.01 2.96
C LYS A 108 -0.66 -19.45 3.45
N GLY A 109 -1.41 -20.39 2.86
CA GLY A 109 -1.35 -21.82 3.17
C GLY A 109 -0.22 -22.57 2.47
N LYS A 110 0.55 -21.92 1.60
CA LYS A 110 1.66 -22.52 0.87
C LYS A 110 2.97 -22.40 1.63
N THR A 111 3.96 -23.23 1.24
CA THR A 111 5.32 -23.22 1.80
C THR A 111 6.36 -23.03 0.71
N GLY A 112 7.57 -22.64 1.09
CA GLY A 112 8.69 -22.48 0.16
C GLY A 112 8.42 -21.49 -0.97
N THR A 113 8.90 -21.82 -2.16
CA THR A 113 8.86 -20.96 -3.35
C THR A 113 7.43 -20.59 -3.77
N ALA A 114 6.48 -21.53 -3.64
CA ALA A 114 5.10 -21.27 -4.02
C ALA A 114 4.46 -20.13 -3.21
N ARG A 115 4.77 -20.03 -1.91
CA ARG A 115 4.33 -18.93 -1.04
C ARG A 115 4.89 -17.59 -1.51
N ILE A 116 6.19 -17.55 -1.84
CA ILE A 116 6.88 -16.35 -2.33
C ILE A 116 6.27 -15.88 -3.65
N CYS A 117 6.05 -16.81 -4.59
CA CYS A 117 5.43 -16.49 -5.88
C CYS A 117 4.03 -15.88 -5.71
N TRP A 118 3.18 -16.46 -4.86
CA TRP A 118 1.84 -15.91 -4.61
C TRP A 118 1.87 -14.56 -3.92
N MET A 119 2.83 -14.34 -3.01
CA MET A 119 3.00 -13.04 -2.36
C MET A 119 3.43 -11.97 -3.36
N LEU A 120 4.38 -12.28 -4.25
CA LEU A 120 4.81 -11.39 -5.34
C LEU A 120 3.66 -11.08 -6.29
N LEU A 121 2.94 -12.11 -6.77
CA LEU A 121 1.80 -11.93 -7.67
C LEU A 121 0.71 -11.04 -7.04
N ALA A 122 0.45 -11.21 -5.75
CA ALA A 122 -0.52 -10.40 -5.03
C ALA A 122 -0.09 -8.93 -4.94
N MET A 123 1.20 -8.67 -4.67
CA MET A 123 1.74 -7.31 -4.62
C MET A 123 1.75 -6.67 -6.02
N VAL A 124 2.17 -7.39 -7.05
CA VAL A 124 2.16 -6.90 -8.44
C VAL A 124 0.74 -6.55 -8.88
N PHE A 125 -0.22 -7.42 -8.63
CA PHE A 125 -1.62 -7.14 -8.97
C PHE A 125 -2.17 -5.91 -8.23
N GLY A 126 -1.93 -5.82 -6.91
CA GLY A 126 -2.33 -4.66 -6.13
C GLY A 126 -1.70 -3.36 -6.65
N THR A 127 -0.41 -3.40 -7.01
CA THR A 127 0.31 -2.25 -7.57
C THR A 127 -0.22 -1.88 -8.96
N ALA A 128 -0.60 -2.86 -9.79
CA ALA A 128 -1.25 -2.58 -11.08
C ALA A 128 -2.58 -1.83 -10.90
N VAL A 129 -3.38 -2.23 -9.91
CA VAL A 129 -4.61 -1.51 -9.55
C VAL A 129 -4.30 -0.09 -9.09
N LEU A 130 -3.28 0.09 -8.22
CA LEU A 130 -2.83 1.42 -7.76
C LEU A 130 -2.48 2.31 -8.96
N TYR A 131 -1.68 1.79 -9.89
CA TYR A 131 -1.27 2.55 -11.08
C TYR A 131 -2.46 2.87 -12.00
N ALA A 132 -3.39 1.94 -12.19
CA ALA A 132 -4.58 2.20 -13.00
C ALA A 132 -5.41 3.36 -12.43
N PHE A 133 -5.72 3.33 -11.13
CA PHE A 133 -6.46 4.40 -10.46
C PHE A 133 -5.68 5.71 -10.42
N GLY A 134 -4.40 5.67 -10.03
CA GLY A 134 -3.56 6.85 -9.89
C GLY A 134 -3.33 7.55 -11.22
N THR A 135 -3.01 6.80 -12.28
CA THR A 135 -2.76 7.36 -13.61
C THR A 135 -4.05 7.89 -14.25
N ALA A 136 -5.19 7.19 -14.11
CA ALA A 136 -6.47 7.67 -14.60
C ALA A 136 -6.83 9.01 -13.94
N TRP A 137 -6.70 9.12 -12.62
CA TRP A 137 -6.92 10.36 -11.89
C TRP A 137 -5.95 11.47 -12.33
N PHE A 138 -4.66 11.14 -12.46
CA PHE A 138 -3.66 12.10 -12.94
C PHE A 138 -4.01 12.66 -14.30
N CYS A 139 -4.44 11.82 -15.26
CA CYS A 139 -4.87 12.28 -16.58
C CYS A 139 -6.05 13.26 -16.50
N VAL A 140 -7.03 12.97 -15.64
CA VAL A 140 -8.21 13.84 -15.47
C VAL A 140 -7.83 15.21 -14.89
N VAL A 141 -6.98 15.22 -13.85
CA VAL A 141 -6.63 16.43 -13.14
C VAL A 141 -5.61 17.28 -13.91
N SER A 142 -4.64 16.65 -14.58
CA SER A 142 -3.57 17.37 -15.29
C SER A 142 -3.90 17.67 -16.77
N GLY A 143 -4.94 17.05 -17.33
CA GLY A 143 -5.24 17.13 -18.77
C GLY A 143 -4.20 16.42 -19.67
N THR A 144 -3.30 15.62 -19.07
CA THR A 144 -2.19 14.96 -19.78
C THR A 144 -2.69 13.67 -20.44
N GLY A 145 -2.23 13.39 -21.66
CA GLY A 145 -2.56 12.16 -22.36
C GLY A 145 -2.00 10.91 -21.64
N VAL A 146 -2.71 9.78 -21.78
CA VAL A 146 -2.40 8.52 -21.06
C VAL A 146 -0.95 8.07 -21.24
N MET A 147 -0.39 8.14 -22.46
CA MET A 147 0.98 7.71 -22.74
C MET A 147 2.01 8.55 -22.00
N ALA A 148 1.83 9.88 -21.97
CA ALA A 148 2.69 10.78 -21.23
C ALA A 148 2.55 10.58 -19.71
N ALA A 149 1.33 10.34 -19.22
CA ALA A 149 1.09 10.05 -17.81
C ALA A 149 1.77 8.74 -17.36
N LEU A 150 1.72 7.68 -18.18
CA LEU A 150 2.43 6.41 -17.91
C LEU A 150 3.94 6.62 -17.82
N SER A 151 4.51 7.42 -18.70
CA SER A 151 5.95 7.72 -18.69
C SER A 151 6.38 8.51 -17.45
N LEU A 152 5.51 9.39 -16.95
CA LEU A 152 5.79 10.24 -15.77
C LEU A 152 5.47 9.57 -14.45
N CYS A 153 4.42 8.74 -14.40
CA CYS A 153 3.83 8.26 -13.15
C CYS A 153 3.96 6.75 -12.93
N VAL A 154 4.45 5.98 -13.91
CA VAL A 154 4.59 4.52 -13.78
C VAL A 154 6.04 4.09 -14.02
N ILE A 155 6.61 4.40 -15.18
CA ILE A 155 7.93 3.89 -15.57
C ILE A 155 9.02 4.19 -14.54
N PRO A 156 9.15 5.42 -13.97
CA PRO A 156 10.20 5.72 -13.00
C PRO A 156 10.04 5.00 -11.66
N PHE A 157 8.79 4.54 -11.37
CA PHE A 157 8.48 3.90 -10.09
C PHE A 157 8.72 2.40 -10.09
N LEU A 158 8.67 1.74 -11.26
CA LEU A 158 8.82 0.30 -11.39
C LEU A 158 10.08 -0.27 -10.71
N PRO A 159 11.29 0.30 -10.90
CA PRO A 159 12.49 -0.21 -10.23
C PRO A 159 12.40 -0.08 -8.71
N GLY A 160 11.90 1.08 -8.23
CA GLY A 160 11.72 1.32 -6.80
C GLY A 160 10.70 0.37 -6.16
N ASP A 161 9.59 0.12 -6.84
CA ASP A 161 8.56 -0.79 -6.33
C ASP A 161 9.02 -2.26 -6.35
N ALA A 162 9.85 -2.67 -7.32
CA ALA A 162 10.47 -4.00 -7.31
C ALA A 162 11.35 -4.19 -6.06
N VAL A 163 12.16 -3.20 -5.71
CA VAL A 163 12.98 -3.21 -4.48
C VAL A 163 12.09 -3.26 -3.24
N LYS A 164 11.03 -2.45 -3.17
CA LYS A 164 10.07 -2.46 -2.05
C LYS A 164 9.39 -3.82 -1.89
N MET A 165 8.96 -4.46 -2.99
CA MET A 165 8.39 -5.81 -2.97
C MET A 165 9.38 -6.84 -2.42
N ALA A 166 10.66 -6.77 -2.81
CA ALA A 166 11.70 -7.64 -2.27
C ALA A 166 11.87 -7.43 -0.75
N VAL A 167 11.87 -6.18 -0.29
CA VAL A 167 11.97 -5.86 1.15
C VAL A 167 10.73 -6.33 1.91
N VAL A 168 9.52 -6.18 1.34
CA VAL A 168 8.29 -6.74 1.93
C VAL A 168 8.40 -8.24 2.11
N LEU A 169 8.91 -8.98 1.11
CA LEU A 169 9.13 -10.43 1.22
C LEU A 169 10.07 -10.79 2.38
N LEU A 170 11.19 -10.07 2.48
CA LEU A 170 12.20 -10.33 3.52
C LEU A 170 11.65 -10.07 4.93
N ILE A 171 10.84 -9.02 5.10
CA ILE A 171 10.31 -8.61 6.41
C ILE A 171 9.06 -9.41 6.78
N SER A 172 8.15 -9.65 5.82
CA SER A 172 6.86 -10.28 6.12
C SER A 172 7.00 -11.72 6.61
N LEU A 173 7.95 -12.50 6.08
CA LEU A 173 8.12 -13.91 6.45
C LEU A 173 8.51 -14.11 7.94
N PRO A 174 9.52 -13.40 8.49
CA PRO A 174 9.83 -13.50 9.92
C PRO A 174 8.73 -12.90 10.81
N VAL A 175 8.11 -11.79 10.39
CA VAL A 175 7.02 -11.16 11.15
C VAL A 175 5.81 -12.07 11.24
N GLU A 176 5.41 -12.73 10.16
CA GLU A 176 4.30 -13.70 10.18
C GLU A 176 4.61 -14.89 11.10
N LYS A 177 5.86 -15.40 11.11
CA LYS A 177 6.28 -16.44 12.04
C LYS A 177 6.20 -15.98 13.50
N ALA A 178 6.63 -14.76 13.79
CA ALA A 178 6.56 -14.17 15.13
C ALA A 178 5.10 -14.00 15.59
N LEU A 179 4.24 -13.49 14.72
CA LEU A 179 2.81 -13.35 14.97
C LEU A 179 2.11 -14.71 15.21
N ALA A 180 2.51 -15.75 14.49
CA ALA A 180 1.98 -17.09 14.68
C ALA A 180 2.40 -17.68 16.04
N LYS A 181 3.67 -17.52 16.45
CA LYS A 181 4.15 -17.95 17.77
C LYS A 181 3.47 -17.20 18.92
N ALA A 182 3.17 -15.95 18.73
CA ALA A 182 2.45 -15.12 19.71
C ALA A 182 0.93 -15.44 19.78
N GLY A 183 0.45 -16.52 19.13
CA GLY A 183 -0.97 -16.92 19.13
C GLY A 183 -1.89 -15.97 18.36
N THR A 184 -1.35 -15.19 17.44
CA THR A 184 -2.12 -14.16 16.69
C THR A 184 -2.77 -14.69 15.43
N ARG A 185 -2.31 -15.84 14.90
CA ARG A 185 -2.79 -16.40 13.60
C ARG A 185 -2.47 -17.89 13.45
#